data_b174b9d57f538bb5d53f572f5a9b11df
#
_entry.id   b174b9d57f538bb5d53f572f5a9b11df
#
_cell.length_a   1.000
_cell.length_b   1.000
_cell.length_c   1.000
_cell.angle_alpha   90.00
_cell.angle_beta   90.00
_cell.angle_gamma   90.00
#
_symmetry.space_group_name_H-M   'P 1'
#
loop_
_entity.id
_entity.type
_entity.pdbx_description
1 polymer ?
#
loop_
_entity_poly.entity_id
_entity_poly.type
_entity_poly.pdbx_seq_one_letter_code
_entity_poly.pdbx_strand_id
1 'polypeptide(L)'
;LASLHSDSHWLPSFQTATGQQTRIVLTGGSHLLLNTCSAVHWNPELRQLRLLEGELLLQNKKGNAPIELLGKSAQVHLAEGKLLLRQSNHTDLVAQFEGYSQIFPTQSKQPPTTLIANQQVRIVRASNQIQPVQLQRTLSAWETGMLIADAMPLRNFVEELGRYRSGVIQLAPKLEQKFISGAYPILDTDLTLKMLAATYSLNIKQRWNGYWVSVNPV
;
A
#
# COMPACT_ATOMS: atom_id res chain seq x y z
N LEU A 1 -18.01 2.17 32.43
CA LEU A 1 -18.71 2.77 31.31
C LEU A 1 -17.86 2.56 30.08
N ALA A 2 -18.19 1.50 29.32
CA ALA A 2 -17.53 1.19 28.05
C ALA A 2 -17.89 2.24 27.02
N SER A 3 -16.91 2.98 26.56
CA SER A 3 -17.03 3.85 25.39
C SER A 3 -17.20 2.95 24.16
N LEU A 4 -18.41 2.81 23.69
CA LEU A 4 -18.72 2.34 22.35
C LEU A 4 -18.08 3.33 21.37
N HIS A 5 -16.94 2.97 20.81
CA HIS A 5 -16.44 3.64 19.61
C HIS A 5 -17.41 3.26 18.48
N SER A 6 -18.42 4.09 18.31
CA SER A 6 -19.19 4.10 17.08
C SER A 6 -18.20 4.28 15.94
N ASP A 7 -18.21 3.36 14.98
CA ASP A 7 -17.67 3.59 13.63
C ASP A 7 -18.44 4.77 13.05
N SER A 8 -18.07 5.98 13.48
CA SER A 8 -18.53 7.21 12.87
C SER A 8 -18.10 7.12 11.41
N HIS A 9 -19.04 7.23 10.49
CA HIS A 9 -18.80 7.26 9.05
C HIS A 9 -17.92 8.49 8.74
N TRP A 10 -16.60 8.30 8.81
CA TRP A 10 -15.66 9.32 8.39
C TRP A 10 -15.82 9.53 6.89
N LEU A 11 -16.28 10.70 6.50
CA LEU A 11 -16.26 11.06 5.09
C LEU A 11 -14.81 11.27 4.66
N PRO A 12 -14.38 10.68 3.54
CA PRO A 12 -13.04 10.87 3.04
C PRO A 12 -12.84 12.33 2.61
N SER A 13 -11.71 12.93 2.99
CA SER A 13 -11.26 14.21 2.47
C SER A 13 -10.66 14.06 1.06
N PHE A 14 -10.01 12.91 0.81
CA PHE A 14 -9.41 12.55 -0.46
C PHE A 14 -9.60 11.05 -0.73
N GLN A 15 -9.85 10.71 -2.00
CA GLN A 15 -10.00 9.32 -2.43
C GLN A 15 -9.52 9.12 -3.87
N THR A 16 -9.18 7.90 -4.20
CA THR A 16 -8.76 7.46 -5.53
C THR A 16 -9.59 6.27 -5.99
N ALA A 17 -9.91 6.24 -7.28
CA ALA A 17 -10.53 5.08 -7.94
C ALA A 17 -9.48 4.01 -8.30
N THR A 18 -9.94 2.87 -8.83
CA THR A 18 -9.09 1.81 -9.36
C THR A 18 -8.17 2.35 -10.46
N GLY A 19 -6.87 2.11 -10.34
CA GLY A 19 -5.84 2.58 -11.28
C GLY A 19 -5.49 4.06 -11.13
N GLN A 20 -6.18 4.81 -10.26
CA GLN A 20 -5.90 6.22 -10.02
C GLN A 20 -4.89 6.40 -8.89
N GLN A 21 -4.02 7.40 -9.03
CA GLN A 21 -3.14 7.91 -7.97
C GLN A 21 -3.32 9.43 -7.86
N THR A 22 -3.14 9.97 -6.66
CA THR A 22 -3.31 11.42 -6.43
C THR A 22 -2.24 11.93 -5.49
N ARG A 23 -1.59 13.04 -5.88
CA ARG A 23 -0.64 13.80 -5.05
C ARG A 23 -1.33 14.99 -4.41
N ILE A 24 -1.13 15.16 -3.12
CA ILE A 24 -1.76 16.18 -2.30
C ILE A 24 -0.69 16.87 -1.45
N VAL A 25 -0.72 18.18 -1.40
CA VAL A 25 0.08 18.94 -0.44
C VAL A 25 -0.82 19.25 0.74
N LEU A 26 -0.50 18.67 1.89
CA LEU A 26 -1.23 18.90 3.13
C LEU A 26 -0.88 20.25 3.73
N THR A 27 -1.77 20.79 4.56
CA THR A 27 -1.51 22.01 5.33
C THR A 27 -0.23 21.85 6.15
N GLY A 28 0.69 22.79 6.03
CA GLY A 28 2.03 22.72 6.62
C GLY A 28 3.11 22.07 5.72
N GLY A 29 2.79 21.85 4.42
CA GLY A 29 3.78 21.53 3.38
C GLY A 29 4.24 20.07 3.34
N SER A 30 3.56 19.17 4.04
CA SER A 30 3.81 17.72 3.91
C SER A 30 3.18 17.18 2.64
N HIS A 31 3.80 16.19 2.00
CA HIS A 31 3.32 15.60 0.75
C HIS A 31 2.68 14.24 1.01
N LEU A 32 1.45 14.10 0.58
CA LEU A 32 0.70 12.85 0.61
C LEU A 32 0.50 12.35 -0.82
N LEU A 33 0.81 11.09 -1.06
CA LEU A 33 0.48 10.38 -2.28
C LEU A 33 -0.46 9.23 -1.94
N LEU A 34 -1.62 9.19 -2.56
CA LEU A 34 -2.57 8.08 -2.46
C LEU A 34 -2.39 7.14 -3.63
N ASN A 35 -2.33 5.85 -3.34
CA ASN A 35 -2.30 4.80 -4.35
C ASN A 35 -3.72 4.46 -4.82
N THR A 36 -3.85 3.50 -5.71
CA THR A 36 -5.13 2.98 -6.23
C THR A 36 -6.09 2.57 -5.11
N CYS A 37 -7.39 2.81 -5.29
CA CYS A 37 -8.44 2.40 -4.36
C CYS A 37 -8.13 2.80 -2.91
N SER A 38 -7.78 4.04 -2.68
CA SER A 38 -7.41 4.55 -1.36
C SER A 38 -8.30 5.71 -0.93
N ALA A 39 -8.60 5.77 0.35
CA ALA A 39 -9.39 6.84 0.93
C ALA A 39 -8.80 7.28 2.27
N VAL A 40 -8.71 8.59 2.48
CA VAL A 40 -8.18 9.18 3.72
C VAL A 40 -9.08 10.31 4.21
N HIS A 41 -9.10 10.48 5.53
CA HIS A 41 -9.64 11.67 6.18
C HIS A 41 -8.47 12.48 6.77
N TRP A 42 -8.40 13.77 6.44
CA TRP A 42 -7.40 14.70 6.95
C TRP A 42 -8.02 15.73 7.90
N ASN A 43 -7.52 15.80 9.11
CA ASN A 43 -7.83 16.86 10.07
C ASN A 43 -6.60 17.79 10.20
N PRO A 44 -6.64 19.00 9.63
CA PRO A 44 -5.50 19.92 9.63
C PRO A 44 -5.20 20.51 11.02
N GLU A 45 -6.21 20.68 11.87
CA GLU A 45 -6.04 21.26 13.20
C GLU A 45 -5.26 20.33 14.12
N LEU A 46 -5.57 19.03 14.08
CA LEU A 46 -4.89 18.02 14.86
C LEU A 46 -3.66 17.45 14.13
N ARG A 47 -3.41 17.83 12.88
CA ARG A 47 -2.41 17.20 11.99
C ARG A 47 -2.54 15.68 11.94
N GLN A 48 -3.78 15.22 11.84
CA GLN A 48 -4.15 13.83 11.93
C GLN A 48 -4.66 13.33 10.59
N LEU A 49 -4.05 12.27 10.06
CA LEU A 49 -4.38 11.62 8.80
C LEU A 49 -4.87 10.20 9.08
N ARG A 50 -6.14 9.92 8.83
CA ARG A 50 -6.73 8.59 8.98
C ARG A 50 -6.79 7.91 7.62
N LEU A 51 -6.13 6.76 7.49
CA LEU A 51 -6.31 5.88 6.33
C LEU A 51 -7.57 5.04 6.55
N LEU A 52 -8.59 5.27 5.73
CA LEU A 52 -9.85 4.52 5.76
C LEU A 52 -9.70 3.19 5.04
N GLU A 53 -9.06 3.23 3.86
CA GLU A 53 -8.73 2.05 3.06
C GLU A 53 -7.55 2.31 2.11
N GLY A 54 -6.91 1.25 1.63
CA GLY A 54 -5.89 1.30 0.60
C GLY A 54 -4.48 1.55 1.11
N GLU A 55 -3.76 2.45 0.44
CA GLU A 55 -2.33 2.66 0.63
C GLU A 55 -1.95 4.12 0.38
N LEU A 56 -1.12 4.64 1.26
CA LEU A 56 -0.56 5.98 1.15
C LEU A 56 0.95 6.00 1.32
N LEU A 57 1.58 7.00 0.72
CA LEU A 57 2.96 7.39 0.97
C LEU A 57 2.94 8.83 1.49
N LEU A 58 3.46 9.03 2.70
CA LEU A 58 3.50 10.32 3.36
C LEU A 58 4.95 10.77 3.52
N GLN A 59 5.24 11.99 3.09
CA GLN A 59 6.50 12.65 3.33
C GLN A 59 6.29 13.87 4.21
N ASN A 60 6.84 13.83 5.43
CA ASN A 60 6.89 14.96 6.34
C ASN A 60 8.32 15.52 6.35
N LYS A 61 8.48 16.79 5.96
CA LYS A 61 9.80 17.41 5.89
C LYS A 61 10.35 17.72 7.28
N LYS A 62 11.66 17.71 7.39
CA LYS A 62 12.36 18.15 8.61
C LYS A 62 11.94 19.58 8.98
N GLY A 63 11.66 19.80 10.26
CA GLY A 63 11.22 21.07 10.77
C GLY A 63 9.69 21.29 10.74
N ASN A 64 8.93 20.44 10.05
CA ASN A 64 7.47 20.45 10.18
C ASN A 64 7.04 19.80 11.50
N ALA A 65 5.87 20.20 12.00
CA ALA A 65 5.26 19.51 13.12
C ALA A 65 4.95 18.04 12.75
N PRO A 66 5.04 17.08 13.69
CA PRO A 66 4.71 15.68 13.44
C PRO A 66 3.29 15.49 12.87
N ILE A 67 3.12 14.43 12.12
CA ILE A 67 1.80 13.98 11.64
C ILE A 67 1.45 12.67 12.33
N GLU A 68 0.23 12.59 12.82
CA GLU A 68 -0.35 11.39 13.35
C GLU A 68 -1.13 10.65 12.26
N LEU A 69 -0.66 9.43 11.90
CA LEU A 69 -1.39 8.56 11.00
C LEU A 69 -2.19 7.55 11.81
N LEU A 70 -3.47 7.47 11.51
CA LEU A 70 -4.39 6.51 12.12
C LEU A 70 -4.68 5.40 11.12
N GLY A 71 -4.14 4.22 11.40
CA GLY A 71 -4.51 2.97 10.74
C GLY A 71 -5.59 2.22 11.51
N LYS A 72 -6.01 1.06 10.99
CA LYS A 72 -6.97 0.18 11.68
C LYS A 72 -6.33 -0.57 12.85
N SER A 73 -5.03 -0.87 12.77
CA SER A 73 -4.31 -1.69 13.76
C SER A 73 -3.32 -0.90 14.60
N ALA A 74 -2.93 0.29 14.16
CA ALA A 74 -1.96 1.11 14.86
C ALA A 74 -2.13 2.59 14.53
N GLN A 75 -1.63 3.40 15.45
CA GLN A 75 -1.38 4.82 15.32
C GLN A 75 0.12 5.01 15.09
N VAL A 76 0.49 5.82 14.11
CA VAL A 76 1.88 6.08 13.75
C VAL A 76 2.17 7.58 13.85
N HIS A 77 3.10 7.95 14.71
CA HIS A 77 3.57 9.33 14.80
C HIS A 77 4.79 9.50 13.90
N LEU A 78 4.60 10.12 12.74
CA LEU A 78 5.68 10.47 11.82
C LEU A 78 6.25 11.82 12.19
N ALA A 79 7.42 11.83 12.81
CA ALA A 79 8.13 13.07 13.14
C ALA A 79 8.69 13.73 11.87
N GLU A 80 9.50 13.00 11.12
CA GLU A 80 10.08 13.43 9.85
C GLU A 80 10.38 12.25 8.94
N GLY A 81 10.49 12.49 7.65
CA GLY A 81 10.91 11.50 6.67
C GLY A 81 9.79 11.00 5.78
N LYS A 82 9.98 9.81 5.23
CA LYS A 82 9.09 9.20 4.22
C LYS A 82 8.62 7.83 4.70
N LEU A 83 7.30 7.68 4.80
CA LEU A 83 6.65 6.49 5.33
C LEU A 83 5.52 6.04 4.40
N LEU A 84 5.43 4.73 4.18
CA LEU A 84 4.30 4.07 3.53
C LEU A 84 3.44 3.38 4.59
N LEU A 85 2.13 3.59 4.51
CA LEU A 85 1.12 2.83 5.25
C LEU A 85 0.17 2.16 4.26
N ARG A 86 0.06 0.83 4.34
CA ARG A 86 -0.85 0.02 3.53
C ARG A 86 -1.74 -0.82 4.44
N GLN A 87 -3.03 -0.77 4.19
CA GLN A 87 -4.02 -1.57 4.88
C GLN A 87 -4.50 -2.73 4.02
N SER A 88 -4.60 -3.90 4.62
CA SER A 88 -5.28 -5.05 4.05
C SER A 88 -6.39 -5.54 4.99
N ASN A 89 -7.09 -6.62 4.65
CA ASN A 89 -8.14 -7.16 5.51
C ASN A 89 -7.63 -7.67 6.86
N HIS A 90 -6.40 -8.15 6.93
CA HIS A 90 -5.85 -8.83 8.11
C HIS A 90 -4.63 -8.14 8.72
N THR A 91 -3.96 -7.30 7.97
CA THR A 91 -2.70 -6.69 8.39
C THR A 91 -2.58 -5.25 7.90
N ASP A 92 -1.87 -4.45 8.69
CA ASP A 92 -1.35 -3.18 8.24
C ASP A 92 0.17 -3.30 8.03
N LEU A 93 0.68 -2.72 6.97
CA LEU A 93 2.10 -2.68 6.64
C LEU A 93 2.60 -1.25 6.78
N VAL A 94 3.65 -1.06 7.59
CA VAL A 94 4.32 0.24 7.76
C VAL A 94 5.75 0.09 7.31
N ALA A 95 6.18 0.90 6.33
CA ALA A 95 7.56 0.92 5.85
C ALA A 95 8.13 2.34 5.97
N GLN A 96 9.23 2.48 6.70
CA GLN A 96 9.95 3.74 6.87
C GLN A 96 11.12 3.77 5.89
N PHE A 97 11.07 4.66 4.89
CA PHE A 97 12.14 4.81 3.90
C PHE A 97 13.18 5.83 4.34
N GLU A 98 12.75 6.92 4.97
CA GLU A 98 13.59 8.02 5.42
C GLU A 98 13.10 8.53 6.78
N GLY A 99 14.01 9.02 7.64
CA GLY A 99 13.68 9.57 8.95
C GLY A 99 13.25 8.51 9.96
N TYR A 100 12.29 8.85 10.82
CA TYR A 100 11.81 7.95 11.87
C TYR A 100 10.36 8.21 12.25
N SER A 101 9.72 7.19 12.81
CA SER A 101 8.38 7.24 13.37
C SER A 101 8.25 6.38 14.62
N GLN A 102 7.18 6.61 15.38
CA GLN A 102 6.79 5.77 16.52
C GLN A 102 5.44 5.12 16.23
N ILE A 103 5.35 3.82 16.44
CA ILE A 103 4.15 3.01 16.21
C ILE A 103 3.56 2.63 17.56
N PHE A 104 2.30 2.97 17.75
CA PHE A 104 1.49 2.66 18.92
C PHE A 104 0.42 1.65 18.49
N PRO A 105 0.51 0.36 18.88
CA PRO A 105 -0.52 -0.61 18.55
C PRO A 105 -1.86 -0.22 19.16
N THR A 106 -2.92 -0.30 18.39
CA THR A 106 -4.28 -0.09 18.90
C THR A 106 -4.63 -1.22 19.87
N GLN A 107 -5.23 -0.91 21.03
CA GLN A 107 -5.66 -1.89 22.03
C GLN A 107 -4.54 -2.73 22.67
N SER A 108 -3.30 -2.31 22.59
CA SER A 108 -2.16 -2.96 23.25
C SER A 108 -1.59 -2.06 24.34
N LYS A 109 -1.16 -2.69 25.46
CA LYS A 109 -0.39 -2.02 26.51
C LYS A 109 1.12 -2.06 26.26
N GLN A 110 1.53 -2.54 25.09
CA GLN A 110 2.95 -2.61 24.72
C GLN A 110 3.51 -1.19 24.53
N PRO A 111 4.78 -0.98 24.90
CA PRO A 111 5.44 0.30 24.62
C PRO A 111 5.47 0.58 23.12
N PRO A 112 5.55 1.84 22.71
CA PRO A 112 5.66 2.19 21.30
C PRO A 112 6.93 1.58 20.69
N THR A 113 6.81 1.16 19.43
CA THR A 113 7.95 0.67 18.65
C THR A 113 8.49 1.82 17.78
N THR A 114 9.75 2.16 17.94
CA THR A 114 10.42 3.12 17.06
C THR A 114 10.82 2.44 15.76
N LEU A 115 10.42 3.03 14.65
CA LEU A 115 10.79 2.61 13.30
C LEU A 115 11.72 3.66 12.71
N ILE A 116 12.92 3.26 12.32
CA ILE A 116 13.91 4.12 11.67
C ILE A 116 14.00 3.83 10.16
N ALA A 117 14.72 4.66 9.43
CA ALA A 117 14.91 4.49 8.00
C ALA A 117 15.36 3.07 7.62
N ASN A 118 14.83 2.56 6.51
CA ASN A 118 15.05 1.22 5.98
C ASN A 118 14.48 0.09 6.87
N GLN A 119 13.48 0.37 7.68
CA GLN A 119 12.75 -0.65 8.43
C GLN A 119 11.32 -0.78 7.97
N GLN A 120 10.78 -1.98 8.13
CA GLN A 120 9.41 -2.33 7.79
C GLN A 120 8.85 -3.25 8.86
N VAL A 121 7.57 -3.03 9.17
CA VAL A 121 6.83 -3.91 10.09
C VAL A 121 5.49 -4.27 9.49
N ARG A 122 5.02 -5.45 9.85
CA ARG A 122 3.65 -5.90 9.64
C ARG A 122 2.94 -5.93 10.99
N ILE A 123 1.74 -5.38 11.03
CA ILE A 123 0.90 -5.37 12.23
C ILE A 123 -0.27 -6.29 11.96
N VAL A 124 -0.36 -7.38 12.72
CA VAL A 124 -1.42 -8.38 12.57
C VAL A 124 -2.65 -7.90 13.33
N ARG A 125 -3.75 -7.65 12.62
CA ARG A 125 -4.96 -7.04 13.21
C ARG A 125 -5.57 -7.86 14.34
N ALA A 126 -5.63 -9.19 14.19
CA ALA A 126 -6.24 -10.06 15.19
C ALA A 126 -5.49 -10.09 16.54
N SER A 127 -4.17 -9.85 16.55
CA SER A 127 -3.33 -9.93 17.75
C SER A 127 -2.68 -8.61 18.14
N ASN A 128 -2.79 -7.59 17.32
CA ASN A 128 -2.06 -6.31 17.41
C ASN A 128 -0.52 -6.48 17.55
N GLN A 129 0.00 -7.63 17.10
CA GLN A 129 1.44 -7.89 17.15
C GLN A 129 2.15 -7.14 16.03
N ILE A 130 3.23 -6.45 16.39
CA ILE A 130 4.15 -5.82 15.47
C ILE A 130 5.24 -6.84 15.13
N GLN A 131 5.34 -7.22 13.86
CA GLN A 131 6.32 -8.17 13.36
C GLN A 131 7.30 -7.44 12.44
N PRO A 132 8.58 -7.33 12.80
CA PRO A 132 9.59 -6.86 11.89
C PRO A 132 9.65 -7.73 10.63
N VAL A 133 9.71 -7.11 9.48
CA VAL A 133 9.86 -7.79 8.18
C VAL A 133 10.95 -7.07 7.38
N GLN A 134 11.58 -7.78 6.45
CA GLN A 134 12.59 -7.19 5.60
C GLN A 134 11.97 -6.07 4.75
N LEU A 135 12.62 -4.90 4.72
CA LEU A 135 12.16 -3.81 3.88
C LEU A 135 12.26 -4.19 2.40
N GLN A 136 11.14 -4.14 1.74
CA GLN A 136 11.07 -4.24 0.29
C GLN A 136 11.12 -2.83 -0.30
N ARG A 137 12.28 -2.40 -0.77
CA ARG A 137 12.46 -1.06 -1.37
C ARG A 137 11.58 -0.83 -2.60
N THR A 138 11.17 -1.91 -3.25
CA THR A 138 10.27 -1.89 -4.40
C THR A 138 8.83 -1.52 -4.06
N LEU A 139 8.44 -1.54 -2.78
CA LEU A 139 7.08 -1.20 -2.33
C LEU A 139 6.65 0.22 -2.71
N SER A 140 7.58 1.17 -2.79
CA SER A 140 7.25 2.55 -3.17
C SER A 140 7.40 2.82 -4.68
N ALA A 141 7.73 1.82 -5.50
CA ALA A 141 7.94 2.00 -6.94
C ALA A 141 6.69 2.53 -7.67
N TRP A 142 5.51 2.25 -7.11
CA TRP A 142 4.25 2.78 -7.63
C TRP A 142 4.19 4.32 -7.61
N GLU A 143 4.97 4.99 -6.79
CA GLU A 143 5.12 6.45 -6.79
C GLU A 143 5.56 6.99 -8.17
N THR A 144 6.30 6.19 -8.91
CA THR A 144 6.77 6.48 -10.27
C THR A 144 5.97 5.74 -11.35
N GLY A 145 4.82 5.17 -10.98
CA GLY A 145 3.95 4.45 -11.91
C GLY A 145 4.44 3.05 -12.28
N MET A 146 5.32 2.46 -11.47
CA MET A 146 5.94 1.17 -11.76
C MET A 146 5.63 0.12 -10.69
N LEU A 147 5.54 -1.13 -11.08
CA LEU A 147 5.59 -2.32 -10.23
C LEU A 147 6.91 -3.03 -10.52
N ILE A 148 7.75 -3.14 -9.50
CA ILE A 148 9.06 -3.80 -9.63
C ILE A 148 8.97 -5.19 -9.02
N ALA A 149 9.24 -6.20 -9.83
CA ALA A 149 9.41 -7.58 -9.43
C ALA A 149 10.91 -7.89 -9.29
N ASP A 150 11.31 -8.42 -8.16
CA ASP A 150 12.66 -8.91 -7.88
C ASP A 150 12.57 -10.34 -7.39
N ALA A 151 12.78 -11.30 -8.29
CA ALA A 151 12.54 -12.71 -8.04
C ALA A 151 11.18 -12.94 -7.35
N MET A 152 10.14 -12.25 -7.84
CA MET A 152 8.80 -12.28 -7.25
C MET A 152 8.00 -13.46 -7.82
N PRO A 153 7.32 -14.27 -6.98
CA PRO A 153 6.36 -15.24 -7.48
C PRO A 153 5.29 -14.59 -8.35
N LEU A 154 4.98 -15.17 -9.50
CA LEU A 154 4.01 -14.61 -10.46
C LEU A 154 2.63 -14.42 -9.82
N ARG A 155 2.24 -15.27 -8.86
CA ARG A 155 1.03 -15.10 -8.06
C ARG A 155 1.00 -13.75 -7.37
N ASN A 156 2.07 -13.41 -6.63
CA ASN A 156 2.14 -12.14 -5.88
C ASN A 156 2.13 -10.94 -6.83
N PHE A 157 2.81 -11.08 -7.99
CA PHE A 157 2.80 -10.03 -9.00
C PHE A 157 1.41 -9.80 -9.58
N VAL A 158 0.68 -10.86 -9.90
CA VAL A 158 -0.69 -10.80 -10.43
C VAL A 158 -1.65 -10.21 -9.41
N GLU A 159 -1.50 -10.56 -8.13
CA GLU A 159 -2.28 -9.96 -7.03
C GLU A 159 -2.03 -8.45 -6.92
N GLU A 160 -0.76 -8.01 -6.99
CA GLU A 160 -0.43 -6.58 -6.98
C GLU A 160 -0.94 -5.85 -8.23
N LEU A 161 -0.74 -6.42 -9.43
CA LEU A 161 -1.22 -5.83 -10.68
C LEU A 161 -2.74 -5.71 -10.69
N GLY A 162 -3.44 -6.69 -10.12
CA GLY A 162 -4.90 -6.72 -9.98
C GLY A 162 -5.47 -5.53 -9.22
N ARG A 163 -4.70 -4.89 -8.36
CA ARG A 163 -5.13 -3.68 -7.63
C ARG A 163 -5.35 -2.47 -8.56
N TYR A 164 -4.65 -2.42 -9.69
CA TYR A 164 -4.64 -1.29 -10.61
C TYR A 164 -5.62 -1.44 -11.78
N ARG A 165 -6.38 -2.52 -11.83
CA ARG A 165 -7.38 -2.75 -12.87
C ARG A 165 -8.70 -3.24 -12.32
N SER A 166 -9.77 -2.94 -13.03
CA SER A 166 -11.06 -3.56 -12.79
C SER A 166 -11.09 -4.98 -13.34
N GLY A 167 -11.81 -5.89 -12.67
CA GLY A 167 -11.96 -7.27 -13.10
C GLY A 167 -11.00 -8.23 -12.41
N VAL A 168 -10.83 -9.41 -12.99
CA VAL A 168 -10.14 -10.55 -12.39
C VAL A 168 -9.00 -11.02 -13.30
N ILE A 169 -7.82 -11.28 -12.71
CA ILE A 169 -6.73 -11.98 -13.38
C ILE A 169 -6.66 -13.39 -12.78
N GLN A 170 -7.03 -14.38 -13.58
CA GLN A 170 -6.94 -15.78 -13.19
C GLN A 170 -5.60 -16.35 -13.64
N LEU A 171 -4.82 -16.82 -12.69
CA LEU A 171 -3.53 -17.45 -12.93
C LEU A 171 -3.67 -18.98 -12.89
N ALA A 172 -3.11 -19.67 -13.88
CA ALA A 172 -3.07 -21.13 -13.86
C ALA A 172 -2.20 -21.61 -12.67
N PRO A 173 -2.63 -22.63 -11.90
CA PRO A 173 -1.91 -23.10 -10.71
C PRO A 173 -0.44 -23.44 -10.95
N LYS A 174 -0.12 -23.98 -12.14
CA LYS A 174 1.25 -24.32 -12.54
C LYS A 174 2.20 -23.13 -12.61
N LEU A 175 1.66 -21.91 -12.72
CA LEU A 175 2.44 -20.68 -12.85
C LEU A 175 2.61 -19.91 -11.53
N GLU A 176 1.89 -20.29 -10.48
CA GLU A 176 1.86 -19.54 -9.21
C GLU A 176 3.25 -19.33 -8.61
N GLN A 177 4.10 -20.35 -8.70
CA GLN A 177 5.46 -20.33 -8.16
C GLN A 177 6.53 -19.94 -9.19
N LYS A 178 6.12 -19.56 -10.41
CA LYS A 178 7.06 -19.06 -11.41
C LYS A 178 7.59 -17.71 -10.94
N PHE A 179 8.90 -17.58 -10.83
CA PHE A 179 9.54 -16.31 -10.46
C PHE A 179 9.69 -15.40 -11.67
N ILE A 180 9.44 -14.12 -11.45
CA ILE A 180 9.62 -13.09 -12.46
C ILE A 180 10.46 -11.94 -11.90
N SER A 181 11.16 -11.23 -12.77
CA SER A 181 11.91 -10.03 -12.45
C SER A 181 11.69 -8.98 -13.55
N GLY A 182 11.73 -7.72 -13.19
CA GLY A 182 11.57 -6.60 -14.11
C GLY A 182 10.79 -5.44 -13.52
N ALA A 183 10.70 -4.37 -14.29
CA ALA A 183 9.92 -3.19 -13.96
C ALA A 183 8.76 -3.06 -14.96
N TYR A 184 7.55 -2.91 -14.43
CA TYR A 184 6.32 -2.99 -15.21
C TYR A 184 5.43 -1.77 -14.95
N PRO A 185 4.90 -1.10 -15.99
CA PRO A 185 4.02 0.06 -15.81
C PRO A 185 2.67 -0.36 -15.21
N ILE A 186 2.24 0.31 -14.13
CA ILE A 186 0.95 0.02 -13.48
C ILE A 186 -0.21 0.83 -14.03
N LEU A 187 0.07 1.94 -14.70
CA LEU A 187 -0.96 2.80 -15.29
C LEU A 187 -1.53 2.21 -16.61
N ASP A 188 -0.78 1.30 -17.24
CA ASP A 188 -1.23 0.51 -18.39
C ASP A 188 -1.04 -0.99 -18.08
N THR A 189 -2.02 -1.56 -17.39
CA THR A 189 -1.98 -2.97 -17.00
C THR A 189 -2.04 -3.93 -18.18
N ASP A 190 -2.61 -3.52 -19.32
CA ASP A 190 -2.66 -4.35 -20.52
C ASP A 190 -1.29 -4.40 -21.20
N LEU A 191 -0.55 -3.29 -21.21
CA LEU A 191 0.85 -3.29 -21.63
C LEU A 191 1.69 -4.22 -20.75
N THR A 192 1.53 -4.13 -19.43
CA THR A 192 2.20 -5.02 -18.49
C THR A 192 1.90 -6.49 -18.75
N LEU A 193 0.65 -6.85 -19.00
CA LEU A 193 0.28 -8.23 -19.36
C LEU A 193 0.92 -8.67 -20.67
N LYS A 194 0.99 -7.80 -21.69
CA LYS A 194 1.70 -8.08 -22.95
C LYS A 194 3.20 -8.29 -22.75
N MET A 195 3.83 -7.46 -21.92
CA MET A 195 5.25 -7.61 -21.55
C MET A 195 5.51 -8.96 -20.86
N LEU A 196 4.66 -9.35 -19.90
CA LEU A 196 4.75 -10.66 -19.25
C LEU A 196 4.60 -11.82 -20.25
N ALA A 197 3.61 -11.73 -21.14
CA ALA A 197 3.37 -12.75 -22.15
C ALA A 197 4.61 -12.96 -23.02
N ALA A 198 5.22 -11.88 -23.50
CA ALA A 198 6.39 -11.92 -24.36
C ALA A 198 7.64 -12.43 -23.64
N THR A 199 7.89 -11.93 -22.41
CA THR A 199 9.12 -12.24 -21.65
C THR A 199 9.13 -13.68 -21.12
N TYR A 200 7.97 -14.18 -20.67
CA TYR A 200 7.89 -15.47 -19.97
C TYR A 200 7.16 -16.55 -20.76
N SER A 201 6.89 -16.32 -22.06
CA SER A 201 6.16 -17.25 -22.93
C SER A 201 4.84 -17.69 -22.31
N LEU A 202 3.98 -16.72 -21.95
CA LEU A 202 2.69 -16.98 -21.35
C LEU A 202 1.58 -16.76 -22.35
N ASN A 203 0.55 -17.60 -22.30
CA ASN A 203 -0.67 -17.44 -23.07
C ASN A 203 -1.69 -16.64 -22.26
N ILE A 204 -1.89 -15.36 -22.63
CA ILE A 204 -2.81 -14.46 -21.96
C ILE A 204 -4.04 -14.23 -22.84
N LYS A 205 -5.21 -14.59 -22.33
CA LYS A 205 -6.50 -14.37 -22.98
C LYS A 205 -7.34 -13.39 -22.18
N GLN A 206 -7.93 -12.44 -22.90
CA GLN A 206 -8.84 -11.44 -22.30
C GLN A 206 -10.26 -11.68 -22.83
N ARG A 207 -11.25 -11.51 -21.96
CA ARG A 207 -12.69 -11.60 -22.25
C ARG A 207 -13.41 -10.41 -21.62
N TRP A 208 -14.60 -10.10 -22.14
CA TRP A 208 -15.45 -9.02 -21.63
C TRP A 208 -14.72 -7.68 -21.51
N ASN A 209 -14.09 -7.28 -22.63
CA ASN A 209 -13.32 -6.03 -22.71
C ASN A 209 -12.24 -5.89 -21.63
N GLY A 210 -11.50 -7.00 -21.37
CA GLY A 210 -10.42 -7.02 -20.40
C GLY A 210 -10.84 -7.22 -18.95
N TYR A 211 -12.14 -7.32 -18.65
CA TYR A 211 -12.61 -7.57 -17.27
C TYR A 211 -12.14 -8.93 -16.73
N TRP A 212 -12.10 -9.94 -17.60
CA TRP A 212 -11.57 -11.27 -17.27
C TRP A 212 -10.29 -11.53 -18.04
N VAL A 213 -9.23 -11.79 -17.32
CA VAL A 213 -7.92 -12.14 -17.88
C VAL A 213 -7.52 -13.52 -17.38
N SER A 214 -7.16 -14.43 -18.29
CA SER A 214 -6.59 -15.73 -17.91
C SER A 214 -5.13 -15.81 -18.35
N VAL A 215 -4.25 -16.21 -17.43
CA VAL A 215 -2.81 -16.37 -17.64
C VAL A 215 -2.48 -17.85 -17.54
N ASN A 216 -2.05 -18.43 -18.67
CA ASN A 216 -1.79 -19.86 -18.81
C ASN A 216 -0.37 -20.10 -19.35
N PRO A 217 0.23 -21.27 -19.15
CA PRO A 217 1.43 -21.65 -19.89
C PRO A 217 1.09 -21.79 -21.41
N VAL A 218 2.09 -21.61 -22.24
CA VAL A 218 2.02 -21.93 -23.68
C VAL A 218 2.00 -23.41 -23.90
#